data_ba71ab3feb0e78a58abaab961a53d3f5
#
_entry.id   ba71ab3feb0e78a58abaab961a53d3f5
#
_cell.length_a   1.000
_cell.length_b   1.000
_cell.length_c   1.000
_cell.angle_alpha   90.00
_cell.angle_beta   90.00
_cell.angle_gamma   90.00
#
_symmetry.space_group_name_H-M   'P 1'
#
loop_
_entity.id
_entity.type
_entity.pdbx_description
1 polymer ?
#
loop_
_entity_poly.entity_id
_entity_poly.type
_entity_poly.pdbx_seq_one_letter_code
_entity_poly.pdbx_strand_id
1 'polypeptide(L)'
;MAKKKLYLTLDTETATLPFVNEYSLTAKQKQNIAIAKPLVYDIGWTITDRQGNILKTENFLIQETFFVPQVFNTAYYKDKRPIYMNLLKQGKIKVATWNEMVKILLEDLRKCDIATAFNAAFDFKKAIPFTERYIKALYSNRYQAWEDTQRKQCERIMMGKNDSENPTYLDPVFTLRNEDFNIADLWLLACKRLINNQRYKDYCLKNEFLTNSGTFFKTSAETTFSYLTENAGFIEEHTALSDAVIESEILRKILTKGKVEPSMGAFPFRELGETYKYVVEPRKIKYVPVVIKQINVYLDGLEEDTRYAQRLENIVSRLESILEENDL
;
A
#
# COMPACT_ATOMS: atom_id res chain seq x y z
N MET A 1 14.23 37.44 -0.05
CA MET A 1 13.26 36.59 0.65
C MET A 1 13.70 35.15 0.48
N ALA A 2 13.70 34.30 1.54
CA ALA A 2 14.03 32.90 1.42
C ALA A 2 12.93 32.17 0.56
N LYS A 3 13.35 31.35 -0.41
CA LYS A 3 12.44 30.58 -1.26
C LYS A 3 11.53 29.73 -0.37
N LYS A 4 10.22 29.83 -0.56
CA LYS A 4 9.23 29.03 0.17
C LYS A 4 9.42 27.57 -0.24
N LYS A 5 9.63 26.66 0.72
CA LYS A 5 9.70 25.22 0.44
C LYS A 5 8.34 24.69 0.05
N LEU A 6 8.30 23.95 -1.05
CA LEU A 6 7.12 23.27 -1.58
C LEU A 6 7.28 21.76 -1.46
N TYR A 7 6.17 21.09 -1.16
CA TYR A 7 6.09 19.65 -1.00
C TYR A 7 5.01 19.11 -1.95
N LEU A 8 5.33 18.04 -2.66
CA LEU A 8 4.36 17.31 -3.46
C LEU A 8 4.03 16.01 -2.70
N THR A 9 2.76 15.76 -2.42
CA THR A 9 2.28 14.49 -1.84
C THR A 9 1.46 13.77 -2.87
N LEU A 10 1.83 12.53 -3.19
CA LEU A 10 1.27 11.73 -4.27
C LEU A 10 0.78 10.38 -3.72
N ASP A 11 -0.35 9.92 -4.26
CA ASP A 11 -0.84 8.56 -4.09
C ASP A 11 -1.24 7.94 -5.42
N THR A 12 -1.24 6.59 -5.49
CA THR A 12 -1.63 5.82 -6.67
C THR A 12 -2.57 4.68 -6.33
N GLU A 13 -3.65 4.54 -7.10
CA GLU A 13 -4.48 3.35 -7.08
C GLU A 13 -4.09 2.41 -8.23
N THR A 14 -3.99 1.12 -7.93
CA THR A 14 -3.40 0.16 -8.86
C THR A 14 -4.31 -1.04 -9.16
N ALA A 15 -4.21 -1.48 -10.40
CA ALA A 15 -4.61 -2.79 -10.91
C ALA A 15 -3.36 -3.68 -11.09
N THR A 16 -3.49 -4.77 -11.82
CA THR A 16 -2.34 -5.58 -12.26
C THR A 16 -2.49 -6.00 -13.72
N LEU A 17 -1.66 -6.91 -14.18
CA LEU A 17 -1.58 -7.32 -15.57
C LEU A 17 -2.88 -7.98 -16.05
N PRO A 18 -3.31 -7.72 -17.30
CA PRO A 18 -4.64 -8.13 -17.81
C PRO A 18 -4.88 -9.63 -17.77
N PHE A 19 -3.84 -10.44 -17.99
CA PHE A 19 -3.92 -11.90 -18.02
C PHE A 19 -4.00 -12.55 -16.63
N VAL A 20 -3.87 -11.81 -15.54
CA VAL A 20 -3.88 -12.39 -14.17
C VAL A 20 -5.21 -13.06 -13.85
N ASN A 21 -6.31 -12.58 -14.43
CA ASN A 21 -7.64 -13.19 -14.26
C ASN A 21 -7.81 -14.52 -15.02
N GLU A 22 -6.89 -14.90 -15.90
CA GLU A 22 -6.89 -16.18 -16.60
C GLU A 22 -6.46 -17.34 -15.68
N TYR A 23 -5.80 -17.02 -14.55
CA TYR A 23 -5.34 -18.01 -13.58
C TYR A 23 -6.33 -18.20 -12.44
N SER A 24 -6.46 -19.45 -12.00
CA SER A 24 -7.16 -19.78 -10.74
C SER A 24 -6.25 -19.50 -9.55
N LEU A 25 -6.38 -18.32 -8.95
CA LEU A 25 -5.48 -17.80 -7.91
C LEU A 25 -6.17 -17.71 -6.55
N THR A 26 -5.43 -18.07 -5.50
CA THR A 26 -5.82 -17.74 -4.11
C THR A 26 -5.74 -16.23 -3.89
N ALA A 27 -6.45 -15.72 -2.87
CA ALA A 27 -6.39 -14.29 -2.51
C ALA A 27 -4.96 -13.82 -2.24
N LYS A 28 -4.14 -14.64 -1.55
CA LYS A 28 -2.73 -14.34 -1.26
C LYS A 28 -1.89 -14.25 -2.54
N GLN A 29 -2.09 -15.15 -3.49
CA GLN A 29 -1.37 -15.11 -4.78
C GLN A 29 -1.74 -13.87 -5.58
N LYS A 30 -3.03 -13.53 -5.65
CA LYS A 30 -3.51 -12.28 -6.28
C LYS A 30 -2.85 -11.06 -5.66
N GLN A 31 -2.83 -10.97 -4.34
CA GLN A 31 -2.19 -9.87 -3.62
C GLN A 31 -0.68 -9.79 -3.90
N ASN A 32 0.04 -10.92 -3.88
CA ASN A 32 1.47 -10.95 -4.16
C ASN A 32 1.79 -10.45 -5.58
N ILE A 33 0.98 -10.87 -6.59
CA ILE A 33 1.15 -10.40 -7.96
C ILE A 33 0.82 -8.90 -8.06
N ALA A 34 -0.26 -8.44 -7.44
CA ALA A 34 -0.64 -7.02 -7.46
C ALA A 34 0.46 -6.13 -6.85
N ILE A 35 1.10 -6.56 -5.76
CA ILE A 35 2.23 -5.85 -5.14
C ILE A 35 3.47 -5.87 -6.03
N ALA A 36 3.72 -6.98 -6.75
CA ALA A 36 4.91 -7.14 -7.58
C ALA A 36 4.78 -6.48 -8.97
N LYS A 37 3.56 -6.44 -9.52
CA LYS A 37 3.24 -5.98 -10.88
C LYS A 37 2.10 -4.97 -10.90
N PRO A 38 2.22 -3.84 -10.15
CA PRO A 38 1.15 -2.84 -10.06
C PRO A 38 1.06 -2.00 -11.34
N LEU A 39 -0.15 -1.81 -11.83
CA LEU A 39 -0.46 -0.91 -12.94
C LEU A 39 -1.34 0.23 -12.41
N VAL A 40 -0.82 1.44 -12.43
CA VAL A 40 -1.54 2.64 -12.00
C VAL A 40 -2.72 2.90 -12.91
N TYR A 41 -3.92 3.01 -12.33
CA TYR A 41 -5.13 3.42 -13.05
C TYR A 41 -5.68 4.77 -12.59
N ASP A 42 -5.38 5.16 -11.34
CA ASP A 42 -5.69 6.47 -10.77
C ASP A 42 -4.43 7.01 -10.09
N ILE A 43 -4.12 8.27 -10.33
CA ILE A 43 -2.99 8.96 -9.71
C ILE A 43 -3.39 10.37 -9.35
N GLY A 44 -3.13 10.74 -8.10
CA GLY A 44 -3.44 12.06 -7.58
C GLY A 44 -2.30 12.65 -6.77
N TRP A 45 -2.19 13.97 -6.78
CA TRP A 45 -1.22 14.65 -5.93
C TRP A 45 -1.68 16.04 -5.51
N THR A 46 -1.12 16.48 -4.40
CA THR A 46 -1.22 17.83 -3.88
C THR A 46 0.14 18.51 -3.91
N ILE A 47 0.17 19.83 -4.09
CA ILE A 47 1.34 20.66 -3.81
C ILE A 47 0.98 21.54 -2.61
N THR A 48 1.78 21.45 -1.56
CA THR A 48 1.55 22.20 -0.33
C THR A 48 2.78 23.04 0.05
N ASP A 49 2.53 24.10 0.81
CA ASP A 49 3.61 24.77 1.53
C ASP A 49 3.88 24.10 2.89
N ARG A 50 4.88 24.61 3.62
CA ARG A 50 5.25 24.09 4.94
C ARG A 50 4.13 24.16 5.98
N GLN A 51 3.20 25.09 5.83
CA GLN A 51 2.05 25.26 6.71
C GLN A 51 0.92 24.27 6.40
N GLY A 52 1.02 23.53 5.29
CA GLY A 52 0.00 22.61 4.82
C GLY A 52 -1.09 23.26 3.96
N ASN A 53 -0.88 24.52 3.54
CA ASN A 53 -1.81 25.14 2.60
C ASN A 53 -1.68 24.44 1.23
N ILE A 54 -2.78 23.89 0.72
CA ILE A 54 -2.83 23.27 -0.60
C ILE A 54 -2.81 24.39 -1.65
N LEU A 55 -1.79 24.38 -2.49
CA LEU A 55 -1.57 25.37 -3.55
C LEU A 55 -2.03 24.84 -4.91
N LYS A 56 -1.99 23.53 -5.11
CA LYS A 56 -2.40 22.84 -6.32
C LYS A 56 -2.85 21.42 -6.01
N THR A 57 -3.82 20.92 -6.77
CA THR A 57 -4.20 19.51 -6.80
C THR A 57 -4.29 19.05 -8.26
N GLU A 58 -3.92 17.81 -8.51
CA GLU A 58 -4.13 17.13 -9.79
C GLU A 58 -4.64 15.72 -9.53
N ASN A 59 -5.51 15.25 -10.42
CA ASN A 59 -6.07 13.90 -10.35
C ASN A 59 -6.37 13.37 -11.75
N PHE A 60 -5.85 12.17 -12.07
CA PHE A 60 -5.93 11.59 -13.40
C PHE A 60 -6.30 10.11 -13.36
N LEU A 61 -7.30 9.73 -14.16
CA LEU A 61 -7.48 8.35 -14.60
C LEU A 61 -6.61 8.09 -15.83
N ILE A 62 -5.82 7.05 -15.77
CA ILE A 62 -4.92 6.67 -16.85
C ILE A 62 -5.69 5.89 -17.92
N GLN A 63 -5.73 6.43 -19.12
CA GLN A 63 -6.53 5.90 -20.22
C GLN A 63 -6.20 4.44 -20.53
N GLU A 64 -4.92 4.08 -20.57
CA GLU A 64 -4.41 2.78 -20.98
C GLU A 64 -4.63 1.68 -19.93
N THR A 65 -5.09 2.04 -18.73
CA THR A 65 -5.33 1.08 -17.65
C THR A 65 -6.77 1.12 -17.16
N PHE A 66 -7.33 2.31 -16.85
CA PHE A 66 -8.67 2.44 -16.33
C PHE A 66 -9.75 2.04 -17.34
N PHE A 67 -9.59 2.41 -18.62
CA PHE A 67 -10.56 2.12 -19.67
C PHE A 67 -10.31 0.78 -20.39
N VAL A 68 -9.30 0.02 -19.98
CA VAL A 68 -9.06 -1.35 -20.43
C VAL A 68 -9.68 -2.33 -19.44
N PRO A 69 -10.85 -2.93 -19.75
CA PRO A 69 -11.57 -3.78 -18.78
C PRO A 69 -10.73 -4.93 -18.25
N GLN A 70 -9.87 -5.52 -19.09
CA GLN A 70 -8.98 -6.63 -18.72
C GLN A 70 -7.98 -6.23 -17.64
N VAL A 71 -7.53 -4.97 -17.63
CA VAL A 71 -6.66 -4.40 -16.60
C VAL A 71 -7.48 -3.99 -15.38
N PHE A 72 -8.46 -3.09 -15.56
CA PHE A 72 -9.20 -2.51 -14.44
C PHE A 72 -9.93 -3.57 -13.58
N ASN A 73 -10.44 -4.63 -14.18
CA ASN A 73 -11.10 -5.72 -13.46
C ASN A 73 -10.16 -6.53 -12.55
N THR A 74 -8.83 -6.32 -12.63
CA THR A 74 -7.84 -6.88 -11.70
C THR A 74 -7.62 -6.00 -10.48
N ALA A 75 -8.13 -4.75 -10.47
CA ALA A 75 -7.97 -3.82 -9.34
C ALA A 75 -8.68 -4.33 -8.09
N TYR A 76 -8.07 -4.06 -6.93
CA TYR A 76 -8.69 -4.37 -5.64
C TYR A 76 -9.99 -3.60 -5.45
N TYR A 77 -10.01 -2.32 -5.83
CA TYR A 77 -11.17 -1.41 -5.72
C TYR A 77 -11.97 -1.30 -7.02
N LYS A 78 -12.01 -2.32 -7.87
CA LYS A 78 -12.79 -2.32 -9.14
C LYS A 78 -14.27 -1.96 -8.95
N ASP A 79 -14.85 -2.28 -7.81
CA ASP A 79 -16.26 -1.99 -7.49
C ASP A 79 -16.52 -0.50 -7.27
N LYS A 80 -15.47 0.34 -7.15
CA LYS A 80 -15.55 1.80 -7.08
C LYS A 80 -15.68 2.47 -8.45
N ARG A 81 -15.72 1.72 -9.56
CA ARG A 81 -15.90 2.30 -10.90
C ARG A 81 -17.04 3.32 -10.99
N PRO A 82 -18.23 3.11 -10.37
CA PRO A 82 -19.30 4.12 -10.39
C PRO A 82 -18.91 5.44 -9.73
N ILE A 83 -18.08 5.42 -8.67
CA ILE A 83 -17.56 6.63 -8.00
C ILE A 83 -16.68 7.40 -8.97
N TYR A 84 -15.72 6.75 -9.62
CA TYR A 84 -14.87 7.37 -10.64
C TYR A 84 -15.67 7.97 -11.79
N MET A 85 -16.68 7.27 -12.29
CA MET A 85 -17.54 7.79 -13.36
C MET A 85 -18.34 9.02 -12.91
N ASN A 86 -18.72 9.10 -11.64
CA ASN A 86 -19.38 10.28 -11.08
C ASN A 86 -18.39 11.45 -10.93
N LEU A 87 -17.18 11.21 -10.45
CA LEU A 87 -16.12 12.22 -10.35
C LEU A 87 -15.76 12.80 -11.72
N LEU A 88 -15.71 11.95 -12.76
CA LEU A 88 -15.51 12.40 -14.15
C LEU A 88 -16.65 13.32 -14.63
N LYS A 89 -17.91 12.94 -14.38
CA LYS A 89 -19.08 13.78 -14.74
C LYS A 89 -19.07 15.12 -14.04
N GLN A 90 -18.52 15.17 -12.82
CA GLN A 90 -18.39 16.40 -12.03
C GLN A 90 -17.15 17.22 -12.41
N GLY A 91 -16.30 16.74 -13.31
CA GLY A 91 -15.02 17.39 -13.65
C GLY A 91 -13.99 17.41 -12.52
N LYS A 92 -14.15 16.53 -11.50
CA LYS A 92 -13.25 16.43 -10.36
C LYS A 92 -12.03 15.53 -10.59
N ILE A 93 -12.08 14.73 -11.64
CA ILE A 93 -10.98 13.89 -12.10
C ILE A 93 -10.86 14.02 -13.62
N LYS A 94 -9.64 14.01 -14.12
CA LYS A 94 -9.35 14.13 -15.55
C LYS A 94 -9.01 12.76 -16.12
N VAL A 95 -9.21 12.59 -17.43
CA VAL A 95 -8.65 11.45 -18.18
C VAL A 95 -7.40 11.94 -18.89
N ALA A 96 -6.34 11.18 -18.82
CA ALA A 96 -5.12 11.46 -19.56
C ALA A 96 -4.45 10.15 -20.03
N THR A 97 -3.71 10.22 -21.11
CA THR A 97 -2.74 9.18 -21.43
C THR A 97 -1.60 9.22 -20.42
N TRP A 98 -0.91 8.09 -20.25
CA TRP A 98 0.26 8.04 -19.37
C TRP A 98 1.27 9.15 -19.66
N ASN A 99 1.58 9.36 -20.94
CA ASN A 99 2.57 10.36 -21.36
C ASN A 99 2.15 11.80 -21.02
N GLU A 100 0.88 12.14 -21.17
CA GLU A 100 0.34 13.46 -20.81
C GLU A 100 0.43 13.67 -19.29
N MET A 101 -0.01 12.69 -18.50
CA MET A 101 0.05 12.74 -17.04
C MET A 101 1.50 12.86 -16.53
N VAL A 102 2.43 12.01 -17.02
CA VAL A 102 3.84 12.05 -16.61
C VAL A 102 4.48 13.41 -16.90
N LYS A 103 4.14 14.05 -18.02
CA LYS A 103 4.64 15.39 -18.35
C LYS A 103 4.23 16.40 -17.29
N ILE A 104 2.96 16.40 -16.88
CA ILE A 104 2.43 17.31 -15.84
C ILE A 104 3.08 17.00 -14.49
N LEU A 105 3.20 15.72 -14.13
CA LEU A 105 3.83 15.29 -12.88
C LEU A 105 5.30 15.73 -12.82
N LEU A 106 6.07 15.56 -13.90
CA LEU A 106 7.46 16.01 -13.99
C LEU A 106 7.60 17.54 -13.80
N GLU A 107 6.70 18.32 -14.43
CA GLU A 107 6.69 19.77 -14.27
C GLU A 107 6.43 20.18 -12.82
N ASP A 108 5.56 19.47 -12.11
CA ASP A 108 5.23 19.76 -10.71
C ASP A 108 6.32 19.26 -9.75
N LEU A 109 6.89 18.09 -10.00
CA LEU A 109 8.03 17.58 -9.22
C LEU A 109 9.23 18.55 -9.26
N ARG A 110 9.53 19.15 -10.42
CA ARG A 110 10.63 20.13 -10.57
C ARG A 110 10.39 21.43 -9.81
N LYS A 111 9.15 21.77 -9.49
CA LYS A 111 8.80 22.95 -8.69
C LYS A 111 8.94 22.70 -7.19
N CYS A 112 8.84 21.44 -6.77
CA CYS A 112 8.83 21.04 -5.37
C CYS A 112 10.24 20.71 -4.86
N ASP A 113 10.49 20.99 -3.60
CA ASP A 113 11.77 20.68 -2.95
C ASP A 113 11.82 19.20 -2.52
N ILE A 114 10.67 18.62 -2.19
CA ILE A 114 10.54 17.22 -1.76
C ILE A 114 9.19 16.66 -2.26
N ALA A 115 9.23 15.46 -2.83
CA ALA A 115 8.05 14.64 -3.10
C ALA A 115 7.84 13.64 -1.96
N THR A 116 6.59 13.30 -1.67
CA THR A 116 6.22 12.38 -0.58
C THR A 116 5.10 11.45 -1.02
N ALA A 117 5.02 10.26 -0.42
CA ALA A 117 3.91 9.33 -0.48
C ALA A 117 3.90 8.47 0.79
N PHE A 118 2.77 7.90 1.15
CA PHE A 118 2.70 6.94 2.25
C PHE A 118 3.07 5.54 1.74
N ASN A 119 4.25 5.05 2.11
CA ASN A 119 4.95 3.92 1.49
C ASN A 119 5.52 4.28 0.09
N ALA A 120 6.24 5.39 0.04
CA ALA A 120 6.79 5.98 -1.19
C ALA A 120 7.59 5.01 -2.08
N ALA A 121 8.16 3.95 -1.50
CA ALA A 121 8.81 2.91 -2.27
C ALA A 121 7.84 2.15 -3.19
N PHE A 122 6.57 2.00 -2.80
CA PHE A 122 5.57 1.38 -3.64
C PHE A 122 5.28 2.26 -4.86
N ASP A 123 4.97 3.52 -4.66
CA ASP A 123 4.60 4.44 -5.75
C ASP A 123 5.77 4.73 -6.67
N PHE A 124 6.87 5.23 -6.12
CA PHE A 124 8.00 5.74 -6.91
C PHE A 124 8.96 4.67 -7.42
N LYS A 125 9.11 3.51 -6.73
CA LYS A 125 10.01 2.43 -7.18
C LYS A 125 9.30 1.27 -7.86
N LYS A 126 7.97 1.11 -7.69
CA LYS A 126 7.22 0.00 -8.26
C LYS A 126 6.10 0.44 -9.18
N ALA A 127 5.06 1.09 -8.66
CA ALA A 127 3.83 1.34 -9.41
C ALA A 127 4.07 2.21 -10.64
N ILE A 128 4.67 3.39 -10.46
CA ILE A 128 4.97 4.31 -11.57
C ILE A 128 5.95 3.68 -12.56
N PRO A 129 7.12 3.14 -12.14
CA PRO A 129 8.06 2.53 -13.09
C PRO A 129 7.49 1.34 -13.83
N PHE A 130 6.73 0.48 -13.16
CA PHE A 130 6.16 -0.70 -13.81
C PHE A 130 5.09 -0.32 -14.83
N THR A 131 4.22 0.63 -14.48
CA THR A 131 3.20 1.15 -15.41
C THR A 131 3.84 1.76 -16.64
N GLU A 132 4.88 2.56 -16.48
CA GLU A 132 5.58 3.15 -17.64
C GLU A 132 6.18 2.09 -18.54
N ARG A 133 6.78 1.03 -17.98
CA ARG A 133 7.30 -0.10 -18.77
C ARG A 133 6.18 -0.83 -19.53
N TYR A 134 5.05 -1.07 -18.86
CA TYR A 134 3.86 -1.66 -19.50
C TYR A 134 3.39 -0.82 -20.68
N ILE A 135 3.21 0.48 -20.49
CA ILE A 135 2.75 1.40 -21.54
C ILE A 135 3.72 1.46 -22.70
N LYS A 136 5.02 1.56 -22.44
CA LYS A 136 6.05 1.54 -23.49
C LYS A 136 6.07 0.21 -24.25
N ALA A 137 5.88 -0.91 -23.55
CA ALA A 137 5.78 -2.21 -24.20
C ALA A 137 4.52 -2.28 -25.06
N LEU A 138 3.36 -1.81 -24.55
CA LEU A 138 2.07 -1.85 -25.23
C LEU A 138 2.12 -1.15 -26.61
N TYR A 139 2.85 -0.04 -26.71
CA TYR A 139 3.00 0.73 -27.95
C TYR A 139 4.22 0.30 -28.78
N SER A 140 4.89 -0.78 -28.40
CA SER A 140 6.03 -1.32 -29.14
C SER A 140 5.68 -2.61 -29.89
N ASN A 141 6.49 -2.97 -30.88
CA ASN A 141 6.41 -4.27 -31.55
C ASN A 141 6.91 -5.45 -30.67
N ARG A 142 7.30 -5.18 -29.43
CA ARG A 142 7.82 -6.18 -28.46
C ARG A 142 6.81 -6.57 -27.40
N TYR A 143 5.57 -6.10 -27.48
CA TYR A 143 4.57 -6.34 -26.43
C TYR A 143 4.41 -7.83 -26.11
N GLN A 144 4.30 -8.69 -27.12
CA GLN A 144 4.13 -10.13 -26.89
C GLN A 144 5.32 -10.75 -26.13
N ALA A 145 6.54 -10.43 -26.52
CA ALA A 145 7.73 -10.94 -25.82
C ALA A 145 7.85 -10.41 -24.38
N TRP A 146 7.43 -9.17 -24.17
CA TRP A 146 7.35 -8.57 -22.83
C TRP A 146 6.27 -9.27 -21.99
N GLU A 147 5.06 -9.49 -22.53
CA GLU A 147 3.98 -10.20 -21.86
C GLU A 147 4.38 -11.63 -21.49
N ASP A 148 4.99 -12.38 -22.38
CA ASP A 148 5.48 -13.75 -22.13
C ASP A 148 6.48 -13.77 -20.96
N THR A 149 7.32 -12.74 -20.86
CA THR A 149 8.24 -12.58 -19.75
C THR A 149 7.49 -12.34 -18.44
N GLN A 150 6.48 -11.45 -18.46
CA GLN A 150 5.67 -11.18 -17.26
C GLN A 150 4.86 -12.40 -16.82
N ARG A 151 4.33 -13.19 -17.75
CA ARG A 151 3.62 -14.46 -17.44
C ARG A 151 4.53 -15.43 -16.66
N LYS A 152 5.75 -15.65 -17.12
CA LYS A 152 6.74 -16.49 -16.43
C LYS A 152 7.10 -15.95 -15.04
N GLN A 153 7.21 -14.65 -14.89
CA GLN A 153 7.46 -14.03 -13.57
C GLN A 153 6.26 -14.20 -12.64
N CYS A 154 5.04 -14.01 -13.11
CA CYS A 154 3.83 -14.27 -12.32
C CYS A 154 3.74 -15.74 -11.86
N GLU A 155 4.06 -16.70 -12.73
CA GLU A 155 4.12 -18.13 -12.37
C GLU A 155 5.12 -18.39 -11.23
N ARG A 156 6.29 -17.74 -11.26
CA ARG A 156 7.27 -17.83 -10.16
C ARG A 156 6.73 -17.28 -8.84
N ILE A 157 6.04 -16.12 -8.90
CA ILE A 157 5.40 -15.52 -7.71
C ILE A 157 4.31 -16.46 -7.16
N MET A 158 3.51 -17.09 -8.02
CA MET A 158 2.50 -18.08 -7.63
C MET A 158 3.11 -19.29 -6.91
N MET A 159 4.32 -19.69 -7.30
CA MET A 159 5.09 -20.76 -6.64
C MET A 159 5.78 -20.31 -5.34
N GLY A 160 5.57 -19.09 -4.88
CA GLY A 160 6.21 -18.53 -3.69
C GLY A 160 7.71 -18.20 -3.88
N LYS A 161 8.18 -18.14 -5.13
CA LYS A 161 9.56 -17.73 -5.44
C LYS A 161 9.61 -16.20 -5.52
N ASN A 162 10.66 -15.61 -4.91
CA ASN A 162 10.88 -14.19 -5.07
C ASN A 162 11.09 -13.85 -6.55
N ASP A 163 10.34 -12.88 -7.03
CA ASP A 163 10.63 -12.23 -8.30
C ASP A 163 11.86 -11.35 -8.06
N SER A 164 13.02 -11.85 -8.47
CA SER A 164 14.21 -11.01 -8.53
C SER A 164 13.94 -10.00 -9.64
N GLU A 165 13.66 -8.77 -9.27
CA GLU A 165 13.44 -7.64 -10.18
C GLU A 165 14.75 -7.23 -10.91
N ASN A 166 15.42 -8.16 -11.54
CA ASN A 166 16.39 -7.79 -12.52
C ASN A 166 15.62 -7.40 -13.80
N PRO A 167 15.57 -6.11 -14.13
CA PRO A 167 14.96 -5.70 -15.39
C PRO A 167 15.61 -6.51 -16.51
N THR A 168 14.78 -7.19 -17.30
CA THR A 168 15.28 -7.90 -18.45
C THR A 168 15.62 -6.87 -19.54
N TYR A 169 16.52 -7.23 -20.48
CA TYR A 169 16.81 -6.36 -21.62
C TYR A 169 15.55 -6.03 -22.47
N LEU A 170 14.44 -6.73 -22.23
CA LEU A 170 13.15 -6.48 -22.87
C LEU A 170 12.35 -5.37 -22.14
N ASP A 171 12.70 -5.04 -20.89
CA ASP A 171 12.00 -3.98 -20.18
C ASP A 171 12.40 -2.61 -20.75
N PRO A 172 11.42 -1.78 -21.18
CA PRO A 172 11.71 -0.42 -21.63
C PRO A 172 12.32 0.42 -20.50
N VAL A 173 13.15 1.38 -20.90
CA VAL A 173 13.78 2.29 -19.93
C VAL A 173 12.74 3.14 -19.25
N PHE A 174 12.82 3.21 -17.92
CA PHE A 174 11.98 4.07 -17.10
C PHE A 174 12.42 5.55 -17.24
N THR A 175 11.45 6.46 -17.45
CA THR A 175 11.71 7.88 -17.71
C THR A 175 11.79 8.69 -16.42
N LEU A 176 10.84 8.45 -15.48
CA LEU A 176 10.82 9.13 -14.20
C LEU A 176 11.79 8.43 -13.23
N ARG A 177 12.97 9.01 -13.01
CA ARG A 177 14.00 8.44 -12.15
C ARG A 177 13.89 8.98 -10.74
N ASN A 178 13.91 8.08 -9.75
CA ASN A 178 13.81 8.46 -8.35
C ASN A 178 14.97 9.30 -7.84
N GLU A 179 16.17 9.10 -8.38
CA GLU A 179 17.37 9.85 -8.07
C GLU A 179 17.35 11.30 -8.57
N ASP A 180 16.45 11.60 -9.52
CA ASP A 180 16.29 12.96 -10.05
C ASP A 180 15.48 13.85 -9.09
N PHE A 181 14.86 13.28 -8.06
CA PHE A 181 13.99 13.98 -7.12
C PHE A 181 14.27 13.59 -5.67
N ASN A 182 14.08 14.55 -4.77
CA ASN A 182 14.11 14.31 -3.33
C ASN A 182 12.79 13.67 -2.91
N ILE A 183 12.80 12.40 -2.58
CA ILE A 183 11.60 11.67 -2.16
C ILE A 183 11.72 11.30 -0.68
N ALA A 184 10.64 11.51 0.09
CA ALA A 184 10.55 11.12 1.49
C ALA A 184 9.32 10.24 1.74
N ASP A 185 9.51 9.15 2.47
CA ASP A 185 8.46 8.22 2.84
C ASP A 185 7.70 8.72 4.06
N LEU A 186 6.41 9.03 3.88
CA LEU A 186 5.55 9.51 4.98
C LEU A 186 5.26 8.42 6.01
N TRP A 187 5.16 7.16 5.60
CA TRP A 187 4.97 6.06 6.54
C TRP A 187 6.15 5.96 7.52
N LEU A 188 7.39 5.97 7.00
CA LEU A 188 8.59 5.97 7.82
C LEU A 188 8.62 7.16 8.79
N LEU A 189 8.32 8.36 8.28
CA LEU A 189 8.32 9.57 9.07
C LEU A 189 7.19 9.61 10.11
N ALA A 190 5.99 9.12 9.77
CA ALA A 190 4.86 9.01 10.70
C ALA A 190 5.20 8.03 11.83
N CYS A 191 5.70 6.84 11.51
CA CYS A 191 6.19 5.88 12.51
C CYS A 191 7.23 6.51 13.44
N LYS A 192 8.19 7.24 12.89
CA LYS A 192 9.27 7.85 13.67
C LYS A 192 8.81 9.00 14.57
N ARG A 193 7.89 9.84 14.11
CA ARG A 193 7.61 11.14 14.73
C ARG A 193 6.22 11.30 15.33
N LEU A 194 5.23 10.57 14.85
CA LEU A 194 3.83 10.78 15.22
C LEU A 194 3.25 9.63 16.04
N ILE A 195 3.46 8.38 15.62
CA ILE A 195 2.76 7.22 16.16
C ILE A 195 3.63 6.29 17.01
N ASN A 196 4.92 6.57 17.19
CA ASN A 196 5.80 5.79 18.06
C ASN A 196 5.69 6.24 19.52
N ASN A 197 4.50 6.09 20.11
CA ASN A 197 4.25 6.49 21.49
C ASN A 197 3.10 5.67 22.11
N GLN A 198 3.03 5.65 23.46
CA GLN A 198 2.02 4.90 24.19
C GLN A 198 0.59 5.38 23.88
N ARG A 199 0.39 6.68 23.72
CA ARG A 199 -0.93 7.25 23.41
C ARG A 199 -1.52 6.70 22.11
N TYR A 200 -0.67 6.48 21.08
CA TYR A 200 -1.10 5.84 19.84
C TYR A 200 -1.51 4.38 20.06
N LYS A 201 -0.74 3.64 20.83
CA LYS A 201 -1.06 2.24 21.16
C LYS A 201 -2.38 2.13 21.90
N ASP A 202 -2.59 2.99 22.91
CA ASP A 202 -3.84 3.03 23.67
C ASP A 202 -5.04 3.38 22.78
N TYR A 203 -4.84 4.33 21.84
CA TYR A 203 -5.84 4.67 20.83
C TYR A 203 -6.19 3.47 19.92
N CYS A 204 -5.18 2.77 19.42
CA CYS A 204 -5.38 1.58 18.59
C CYS A 204 -6.08 0.45 19.36
N LEU A 205 -5.72 0.22 20.63
CA LEU A 205 -6.38 -0.78 21.47
C LEU A 205 -7.84 -0.45 21.73
N LYS A 206 -8.13 0.83 22.03
CA LYS A 206 -9.49 1.31 22.30
C LYS A 206 -10.40 1.14 21.08
N ASN A 207 -9.85 1.34 19.87
CA ASN A 207 -10.62 1.37 18.63
C ASN A 207 -10.40 0.11 17.77
N GLU A 208 -9.74 -0.92 18.30
CA GLU A 208 -9.45 -2.20 17.62
C GLU A 208 -8.65 -2.05 16.32
N PHE A 209 -7.79 -1.02 16.21
CA PHE A 209 -6.94 -0.80 15.06
C PHE A 209 -5.72 -1.71 15.08
N LEU A 210 -5.99 -3.01 14.92
CA LEU A 210 -4.98 -4.06 14.90
C LEU A 210 -4.91 -4.71 13.52
N THR A 211 -3.77 -5.32 13.20
CA THR A 211 -3.64 -6.17 12.01
C THR A 211 -4.59 -7.37 12.11
N ASN A 212 -4.86 -8.04 10.99
CA ASN A 212 -5.76 -9.19 10.96
C ASN A 212 -5.34 -10.34 11.89
N SER A 213 -4.04 -10.45 12.21
CA SER A 213 -3.53 -11.40 13.18
C SER A 213 -3.75 -10.97 14.64
N GLY A 214 -4.16 -9.74 14.89
CA GLY A 214 -4.26 -9.15 16.23
C GLY A 214 -2.92 -8.89 16.93
N THR A 215 -1.78 -9.21 16.25
CA THR A 215 -0.45 -9.16 16.87
C THR A 215 0.25 -7.82 16.71
N PHE A 216 -0.19 -6.96 15.79
CA PHE A 216 0.45 -5.67 15.56
C PHE A 216 -0.58 -4.54 15.50
N PHE A 217 -0.17 -3.36 15.95
CA PHE A 217 -0.92 -2.13 15.75
C PHE A 217 -0.87 -1.77 14.26
N LYS A 218 -2.02 -1.35 13.69
CA LYS A 218 -2.04 -0.78 12.34
C LYS A 218 -1.22 0.50 12.31
N THR A 219 -0.58 0.77 11.17
CA THR A 219 0.20 1.98 10.92
C THR A 219 -0.08 2.56 9.53
N SER A 220 -1.25 2.25 8.96
CA SER A 220 -1.70 2.78 7.66
C SER A 220 -1.93 4.30 7.72
N ALA A 221 -2.03 4.95 6.56
CA ALA A 221 -2.37 6.36 6.44
C ALA A 221 -3.72 6.64 7.12
N GLU A 222 -4.75 5.83 6.82
CA GLU A 222 -6.07 5.89 7.45
C GLU A 222 -6.01 5.88 8.98
N THR A 223 -5.31 4.89 9.57
CA THR A 223 -5.22 4.78 11.04
C THR A 223 -4.41 5.93 11.64
N THR A 224 -3.34 6.36 10.94
CA THR A 224 -2.53 7.51 11.38
C THR A 224 -3.35 8.79 11.35
N PHE A 225 -4.10 9.04 10.28
CA PHE A 225 -4.95 10.22 10.14
C PHE A 225 -6.10 10.20 11.16
N SER A 226 -6.76 9.05 11.33
CA SER A 226 -7.79 8.82 12.34
C SER A 226 -7.29 9.20 13.75
N TYR A 227 -6.08 8.78 14.11
CA TYR A 227 -5.46 9.16 15.38
C TYR A 227 -5.18 10.66 15.48
N LEU A 228 -4.64 11.28 14.43
CA LEU A 228 -4.27 12.70 14.42
C LEU A 228 -5.47 13.65 14.49
N THR A 229 -6.63 13.18 14.01
CA THR A 229 -7.90 13.93 13.99
C THR A 229 -8.83 13.51 15.13
N GLU A 230 -8.45 12.51 15.94
CA GLU A 230 -9.27 11.91 17.00
C GLU A 230 -10.62 11.38 16.47
N ASN A 231 -10.69 11.03 15.18
CA ASN A 231 -11.87 10.50 14.50
C ASN A 231 -11.73 9.00 14.20
N ALA A 232 -12.12 8.15 15.14
CA ALA A 232 -12.05 6.69 14.98
C ALA A 232 -13.00 6.13 13.90
N GLY A 233 -13.99 6.89 13.48
CA GLY A 233 -14.93 6.52 12.41
C GLY A 233 -14.46 6.96 11.02
N PHE A 234 -13.25 7.52 10.89
CA PHE A 234 -12.72 7.92 9.60
C PHE A 234 -12.47 6.69 8.72
N ILE A 235 -12.89 6.77 7.47
CA ILE A 235 -12.67 5.75 6.43
C ILE A 235 -12.13 6.46 5.19
N GLU A 236 -11.03 5.97 4.65
CA GLU A 236 -10.45 6.45 3.39
C GLU A 236 -11.39 6.19 2.21
N GLU A 237 -11.48 7.16 1.31
CA GLU A 237 -12.25 7.00 0.07
C GLU A 237 -11.56 6.07 -0.92
N HIS A 238 -10.26 5.85 -0.77
CA HIS A 238 -9.42 5.10 -1.69
C HIS A 238 -9.59 5.57 -3.14
N THR A 239 -9.38 6.85 -3.32
CA THR A 239 -9.13 7.49 -4.62
C THR A 239 -7.83 8.26 -4.47
N ALA A 240 -6.96 8.21 -5.47
CA ALA A 240 -5.59 8.70 -5.32
C ALA A 240 -5.50 10.16 -4.83
N LEU A 241 -6.37 11.06 -5.29
CA LEU A 241 -6.35 12.44 -4.79
C LEU A 241 -6.87 12.56 -3.37
N SER A 242 -7.93 11.83 -2.98
CA SER A 242 -8.44 11.90 -1.59
C SER A 242 -7.38 11.45 -0.60
N ASP A 243 -6.66 10.38 -0.96
CA ASP A 243 -5.62 9.81 -0.11
C ASP A 243 -4.38 10.72 -0.07
N ALA A 244 -3.96 11.31 -1.20
CA ALA A 244 -2.92 12.33 -1.24
C ALA A 244 -3.25 13.58 -0.39
N VAL A 245 -4.52 13.99 -0.28
CA VAL A 245 -4.96 15.08 0.61
C VAL A 245 -4.79 14.70 2.07
N ILE A 246 -5.22 13.50 2.47
CA ILE A 246 -5.04 12.97 3.83
C ILE A 246 -3.56 12.87 4.19
N GLU A 247 -2.76 12.36 3.29
CA GLU A 247 -1.32 12.24 3.46
C GLU A 247 -0.62 13.60 3.55
N SER A 248 -1.10 14.60 2.84
CA SER A 248 -0.57 15.97 2.96
C SER A 248 -0.84 16.58 4.34
N GLU A 249 -1.94 16.22 5.00
CA GLU A 249 -2.21 16.62 6.38
C GLU A 249 -1.30 15.87 7.38
N ILE A 250 -1.02 14.57 7.12
CA ILE A 250 -0.02 13.82 7.89
C ILE A 250 1.36 14.49 7.73
N LEU A 251 1.75 14.87 6.50
CA LEU A 251 2.98 15.61 6.23
C LEU A 251 3.03 16.92 7.01
N ARG A 252 1.94 17.69 7.02
CA ARG A 252 1.85 18.93 7.80
C ARG A 252 2.17 18.70 9.28
N LYS A 253 1.62 17.65 9.88
CA LYS A 253 1.90 17.25 11.27
C LYS A 253 3.37 16.82 11.46
N ILE A 254 3.94 16.09 10.51
CA ILE A 254 5.36 15.70 10.52
C ILE A 254 6.26 16.96 10.51
N LEU A 255 5.92 17.95 9.69
CA LEU A 255 6.67 19.20 9.55
C LEU A 255 6.68 20.05 10.83
N THR A 256 5.68 19.92 11.71
CA THR A 256 5.70 20.55 13.04
C THR A 256 6.77 19.95 13.97
N LYS A 257 7.19 18.71 13.71
CA LYS A 257 8.19 17.99 14.51
C LYS A 257 9.61 18.12 13.98
N GLY A 258 9.81 18.78 12.84
CA GLY A 258 11.13 19.03 12.29
C GLY A 258 11.17 19.05 10.77
N LYS A 259 12.37 19.15 10.21
CA LYS A 259 12.59 19.14 8.77
C LYS A 259 12.34 17.74 8.21
N VAL A 260 11.72 17.67 7.04
CA VAL A 260 11.66 16.43 6.24
C VAL A 260 12.93 16.40 5.37
N GLU A 261 13.59 15.27 5.37
CA GLU A 261 14.76 14.98 4.55
C GLU A 261 14.44 13.79 3.64
N PRO A 262 15.07 13.72 2.46
CA PRO A 262 14.88 12.60 1.55
C PRO A 262 15.18 11.28 2.25
N SER A 263 14.23 10.36 2.19
CA SER A 263 14.36 9.00 2.71
C SER A 263 13.31 8.12 2.03
N MET A 264 13.71 6.96 1.56
CA MET A 264 12.78 6.04 0.90
C MET A 264 13.03 4.63 1.41
N GLY A 265 12.26 4.24 2.40
CA GLY A 265 12.27 2.91 2.97
C GLY A 265 11.24 1.99 2.35
N ALA A 266 11.54 0.70 2.29
CA ALA A 266 10.57 -0.31 1.85
C ALA A 266 9.68 -0.77 3.02
N PHE A 267 10.20 -0.75 4.24
CA PHE A 267 9.50 -1.19 5.45
C PHE A 267 10.01 -0.39 6.66
N PRO A 268 9.22 0.56 7.16
CA PRO A 268 9.62 1.45 8.25
C PRO A 268 10.16 0.72 9.48
N PHE A 269 9.56 -0.41 9.83
CA PHE A 269 9.98 -1.21 10.98
C PHE A 269 11.41 -1.75 10.87
N ARG A 270 11.83 -2.17 9.66
CA ARG A 270 13.20 -2.65 9.44
C ARG A 270 14.20 -1.52 9.52
N GLU A 271 13.88 -0.37 8.95
CA GLU A 271 14.77 0.80 8.96
C GLU A 271 14.90 1.43 10.34
N LEU A 272 13.80 1.46 11.10
CA LEU A 272 13.80 2.01 12.46
C LEU A 272 14.34 1.02 13.49
N GLY A 273 14.46 -0.28 13.18
CA GLY A 273 14.81 -1.31 14.14
C GLY A 273 13.79 -1.44 15.29
N GLU A 274 12.53 -1.07 15.04
CA GLU A 274 11.53 -0.86 16.08
C GLU A 274 10.27 -1.72 15.92
N THR A 275 10.38 -2.83 15.19
CA THR A 275 9.23 -3.72 14.94
C THR A 275 8.52 -4.13 16.24
N TYR A 276 9.27 -4.35 17.31
CA TYR A 276 8.74 -4.72 18.62
C TYR A 276 7.85 -3.64 19.26
N LYS A 277 8.06 -2.36 18.93
CA LYS A 277 7.29 -1.26 19.51
C LYS A 277 5.81 -1.25 19.04
N TYR A 278 5.52 -1.92 17.95
CA TYR A 278 4.19 -2.04 17.39
C TYR A 278 3.54 -3.41 17.66
N VAL A 279 4.20 -4.25 18.43
CA VAL A 279 3.65 -5.55 18.87
C VAL A 279 2.65 -5.32 19.98
N VAL A 280 1.49 -5.96 19.87
CA VAL A 280 0.49 -6.02 20.94
C VAL A 280 0.97 -6.98 22.00
N GLU A 281 0.98 -6.58 23.27
CA GLU A 281 1.39 -7.45 24.36
C GLU A 281 0.55 -8.74 24.40
N PRO A 282 1.18 -9.92 24.61
CA PRO A 282 0.50 -11.22 24.62
C PRO A 282 -0.70 -11.33 25.58
N ARG A 283 -0.72 -10.53 26.65
CA ARG A 283 -1.81 -10.49 27.65
C ARG A 283 -3.20 -10.17 27.10
N LYS A 284 -3.33 -9.77 25.84
CA LYS A 284 -4.62 -9.52 25.18
C LYS A 284 -5.03 -10.59 24.18
N ILE A 285 -4.58 -11.81 24.35
CA ILE A 285 -5.08 -12.96 23.62
C ILE A 285 -6.47 -13.34 24.17
N LYS A 286 -7.42 -12.42 24.11
CA LYS A 286 -8.87 -12.69 24.36
C LYS A 286 -9.42 -13.79 23.45
N TYR A 287 -8.70 -14.14 22.40
CA TYR A 287 -9.16 -15.06 21.37
C TYR A 287 -8.60 -16.49 21.50
N VAL A 288 -7.60 -16.72 22.37
CA VAL A 288 -7.07 -18.07 22.56
C VAL A 288 -8.14 -19.05 23.00
N PRO A 289 -9.03 -18.75 23.99
CA PRO A 289 -10.11 -19.66 24.35
C PRO A 289 -11.10 -19.92 23.20
N VAL A 290 -11.36 -18.91 22.35
CA VAL A 290 -12.25 -19.03 21.19
C VAL A 290 -11.61 -19.92 20.11
N VAL A 291 -10.30 -19.74 19.87
CA VAL A 291 -9.54 -20.56 18.90
C VAL A 291 -9.46 -22.02 19.38
N ILE A 292 -9.18 -22.26 20.66
CA ILE A 292 -9.18 -23.60 21.26
C ILE A 292 -10.56 -24.26 21.07
N LYS A 293 -11.63 -23.53 21.38
CA LYS A 293 -12.99 -24.05 21.22
C LYS A 293 -13.31 -24.40 19.76
N GLN A 294 -12.89 -23.57 18.80
CA GLN A 294 -13.08 -23.83 17.37
C GLN A 294 -12.28 -25.04 16.89
N ILE A 295 -11.05 -25.19 17.36
CA ILE A 295 -10.20 -26.36 17.04
C ILE A 295 -10.81 -27.62 17.63
N ASN A 296 -11.30 -27.59 18.87
CA ASN A 296 -11.92 -28.76 19.50
C ASN A 296 -13.22 -29.18 18.80
N VAL A 297 -14.07 -28.23 18.40
CA VAL A 297 -15.26 -28.52 17.57
C VAL A 297 -14.88 -29.17 16.24
N TYR A 298 -13.74 -28.78 15.67
CA TYR A 298 -13.24 -29.37 14.42
C TYR A 298 -12.67 -30.77 14.66
N LEU A 299 -11.95 -30.98 15.77
CA LEU A 299 -11.42 -32.28 16.19
C LEU A 299 -12.52 -33.31 16.45
N ASP A 300 -13.64 -32.89 17.08
CA ASP A 300 -14.82 -33.75 17.34
C ASP A 300 -15.46 -34.29 16.05
N GLY A 301 -15.21 -33.64 14.92
CA GLY A 301 -15.70 -34.06 13.58
C GLY A 301 -14.71 -34.88 12.75
N LEU A 302 -13.48 -35.12 13.24
CA LEU A 302 -12.46 -35.90 12.54
C LEU A 302 -12.44 -37.33 13.02
N GLU A 303 -12.26 -38.28 12.11
CA GLU A 303 -11.97 -39.70 12.46
C GLU A 303 -10.64 -39.79 13.25
N GLU A 304 -10.65 -40.56 14.36
CA GLU A 304 -9.69 -40.51 15.47
C GLU A 304 -8.21 -40.81 15.13
N ASP A 305 -7.82 -41.10 13.89
CA ASP A 305 -6.46 -41.55 13.61
C ASP A 305 -5.77 -40.87 12.41
N THR A 306 -6.00 -39.57 12.22
CA THR A 306 -5.29 -38.84 11.21
C THR A 306 -4.10 -38.06 11.80
N ARG A 307 -2.95 -38.12 11.12
CA ARG A 307 -1.74 -37.29 11.40
C ARG A 307 -2.04 -35.80 11.55
N TYR A 308 -3.25 -35.39 11.11
CA TYR A 308 -3.77 -34.03 11.15
C TYR A 308 -4.45 -33.74 12.49
N ALA A 309 -5.23 -34.67 13.04
CA ALA A 309 -5.82 -34.56 14.38
C ALA A 309 -4.73 -34.41 15.44
N GLN A 310 -3.71 -35.23 15.40
CA GLN A 310 -2.56 -35.16 16.33
C GLN A 310 -1.80 -33.84 16.28
N ARG A 311 -1.71 -33.18 15.09
CA ARG A 311 -1.14 -31.84 14.97
C ARG A 311 -2.03 -30.76 15.60
N LEU A 312 -3.34 -30.87 15.46
CA LEU A 312 -4.27 -29.93 16.05
C LEU A 312 -4.31 -30.06 17.57
N GLU A 313 -4.29 -31.28 18.12
CA GLU A 313 -4.18 -31.55 19.55
C GLU A 313 -2.91 -30.95 20.15
N ASN A 314 -1.77 -31.09 19.48
CA ASN A 314 -0.52 -30.46 19.90
C ASN A 314 -0.60 -28.93 19.88
N ILE A 315 -1.35 -28.35 18.94
CA ILE A 315 -1.58 -26.89 18.89
C ILE A 315 -2.46 -26.46 20.06
N VAL A 316 -3.54 -27.18 20.35
CA VAL A 316 -4.42 -26.91 21.50
C VAL A 316 -3.65 -27.00 22.81
N SER A 317 -2.92 -28.09 23.05
CA SER A 317 -2.12 -28.27 24.26
C SER A 317 -1.09 -27.13 24.48
N ARG A 318 -0.49 -26.65 23.39
CA ARG A 318 0.45 -25.53 23.44
C ARG A 318 -0.24 -24.20 23.71
N LEU A 319 -1.47 -24.00 23.21
CA LEU A 319 -2.27 -22.81 23.48
C LEU A 319 -2.79 -22.81 24.92
N GLU A 320 -3.17 -23.98 25.46
CA GLU A 320 -3.58 -24.15 26.86
C GLU A 320 -2.41 -23.86 27.82
N SER A 321 -1.22 -24.37 27.51
CA SER A 321 -0.01 -24.04 28.28
C SER A 321 0.28 -22.53 28.31
N ILE A 322 0.07 -21.83 27.19
CA ILE A 322 0.21 -20.37 27.13
C ILE A 322 -0.84 -19.64 27.99
N LEU A 323 -2.05 -20.17 28.10
CA LEU A 323 -3.08 -19.61 28.99
C LEU A 323 -2.71 -19.80 30.45
N GLU A 324 -2.24 -21.00 30.84
CA GLU A 324 -1.79 -21.34 32.20
C GLU A 324 -0.59 -20.49 32.63
N GLU A 325 0.41 -20.29 31.74
CA GLU A 325 1.59 -19.44 32.01
C GLU A 325 1.25 -17.96 32.22
N ASN A 326 0.08 -17.50 31.76
CA ASN A 326 -0.35 -16.11 31.82
C ASN A 326 -1.52 -15.87 32.79
N ASP A 327 -1.89 -16.85 33.64
CA ASP A 327 -3.02 -16.77 34.61
C ASP A 327 -4.34 -16.31 33.96
N LEU A 328 -4.69 -16.84 32.77
CA LEU A 328 -5.89 -16.48 31.99
C LEU A 328 -6.89 -17.63 31.91
#